data_3e981bd5fcd65b9c1139baea1fc8487c
#
_entry.id   3e981bd5fcd65b9c1139baea1fc8487c
#
_cell.length_a   1.000
_cell.length_b   1.000
_cell.length_c   1.000
_cell.angle_alpha   90.00
_cell.angle_beta   90.00
_cell.angle_gamma   90.00
#
_symmetry.space_group_name_H-M   'P 1'
#
loop_
_entity.id
_entity.type
_entity.pdbx_description
1 polymer ?
#
loop_
_entity_poly.entity_id
_entity_poly.type
_entity_poly.pdbx_seq_one_letter_code
_entity_poly.pdbx_strand_id
1 'polypeptide(L)'
;NWDFYLFANVNHNRNVITKIGDALKNYNEQIDEFFSKYSSDNTNSIYSTPFTKYEVGNSLSAIYGMESYGIDPATGDELYIKRDGTVTYTWSSAEQQCLGDSDPKMSGTCGLNLRWKNLTLYSTFSYRWGGQAYINTLVAVENVNLEKYSGDRRILTDRWKQAGDQATLKSIKDRTYVTRPTSRFVQDDNTLTFNSFSLGYDLNRQLVQRWG
;
A
#
# COMPACT_ATOMS: atom_id res chain seq x y z
N ASN A 1 -46.17 -7.26 1.87
CA ASN A 1 -45.42 -6.97 0.67
C ASN A 1 -43.97 -6.71 1.03
N TRP A 2 -43.05 -7.19 0.22
CA TRP A 2 -41.63 -6.95 0.27
C TRP A 2 -41.28 -6.12 -0.94
N ASP A 3 -40.55 -5.03 -0.74
CA ASP A 3 -39.95 -4.25 -1.79
C ASP A 3 -38.44 -4.32 -1.59
N PHE A 4 -37.73 -4.81 -2.61
CA PHE A 4 -36.29 -4.99 -2.59
C PHE A 4 -35.66 -4.29 -3.77
N TYR A 5 -34.73 -3.41 -3.50
CA TYR A 5 -33.99 -2.68 -4.51
C TYR A 5 -32.50 -2.80 -4.27
N LEU A 6 -31.77 -3.34 -5.25
CA LEU A 6 -30.32 -3.40 -5.28
C LEU A 6 -29.81 -2.44 -6.34
N PHE A 7 -28.74 -1.76 -6.02
CA PHE A 7 -27.98 -0.97 -6.99
C PHE A 7 -26.49 -1.22 -6.85
N ALA A 8 -25.78 -1.15 -7.96
CA ALA A 8 -24.34 -1.19 -8.01
C ALA A 8 -23.85 -0.35 -9.19
N ASN A 9 -22.74 0.33 -8.99
CA ASN A 9 -21.98 0.93 -10.07
C ASN A 9 -20.55 0.38 -10.06
N VAL A 10 -19.93 0.33 -11.22
CA VAL A 10 -18.56 -0.13 -11.42
C VAL A 10 -17.84 0.89 -12.30
N ASN A 11 -16.73 1.39 -11.82
CA ASN A 11 -15.81 2.20 -12.60
C ASN A 11 -14.53 1.39 -12.83
N HIS A 12 -14.09 1.33 -14.07
CA HIS A 12 -12.78 0.81 -14.45
C HIS A 12 -11.98 1.93 -15.11
N ASN A 13 -10.80 2.21 -14.61
CA ASN A 13 -9.90 3.20 -15.18
C ASN A 13 -8.50 2.62 -15.33
N ARG A 14 -7.83 2.97 -16.43
CA ARG A 14 -6.44 2.63 -16.67
C ARG A 14 -5.73 3.87 -17.22
N ASN A 15 -4.80 4.38 -16.43
CA ASN A 15 -3.92 5.47 -16.82
C ASN A 15 -2.58 4.91 -17.29
N VAL A 16 -2.08 5.38 -18.43
CA VAL A 16 -0.78 4.99 -18.95
C VAL A 16 -0.09 6.21 -19.55
N ILE A 17 1.14 6.44 -19.13
CA ILE A 17 1.99 7.49 -19.71
C ILE A 17 2.44 7.03 -21.09
N THR A 18 2.03 7.73 -22.13
CA THR A 18 2.40 7.44 -23.51
C THR A 18 3.67 8.17 -23.96
N LYS A 19 3.95 9.32 -23.37
CA LYS A 19 5.12 10.14 -23.68
C LYS A 19 5.49 11.00 -22.48
N ILE A 20 6.79 11.17 -22.24
CA ILE A 20 7.35 12.09 -21.25
C ILE A 20 8.16 13.17 -21.94
N GLY A 21 8.01 14.42 -21.47
CA GLY A 21 8.82 15.55 -21.90
C GLY A 21 10.17 15.61 -21.16
N ASP A 22 11.08 16.45 -21.64
CA ASP A 22 12.43 16.55 -21.08
C ASP A 22 12.44 17.03 -19.61
N ALA A 23 11.46 17.86 -19.21
CA ALA A 23 11.31 18.26 -17.81
C ALA A 23 11.09 17.08 -16.86
N LEU A 24 10.28 16.08 -17.27
CA LEU A 24 10.05 14.88 -16.46
C LEU A 24 11.22 13.90 -16.49
N LYS A 25 11.98 13.88 -17.59
CA LYS A 25 13.26 13.12 -17.63
C LYS A 25 14.26 13.70 -16.65
N ASN A 26 14.46 15.03 -16.69
CA ASN A 26 15.34 15.72 -15.76
C ASN A 26 14.90 15.54 -14.30
N TYR A 27 13.58 15.52 -14.05
CA TYR A 27 13.06 15.20 -12.72
C TYR A 27 13.44 13.79 -12.27
N ASN A 28 13.29 12.78 -13.13
CA ASN A 28 13.69 11.40 -12.81
C ASN A 28 15.20 11.32 -12.52
N GLU A 29 16.04 12.02 -13.30
CA GLU A 29 17.49 12.08 -13.08
C GLU A 29 17.83 12.72 -11.72
N GLN A 30 17.13 13.80 -11.34
CA GLN A 30 17.30 14.43 -10.03
C GLN A 30 16.92 13.48 -8.88
N ILE A 31 15.88 12.66 -9.04
CA ILE A 31 15.51 11.62 -8.06
C ILE A 31 16.62 10.57 -7.97
N ASP A 32 17.16 10.12 -9.07
CA ASP A 32 18.25 9.13 -9.07
C ASP A 32 19.53 9.70 -8.45
N GLU A 33 19.86 10.96 -8.75
CA GLU A 33 20.96 11.67 -8.10
C GLU A 33 20.75 11.83 -6.59
N PHE A 34 19.53 12.19 -6.19
CA PHE A 34 19.17 12.32 -4.76
C PHE A 34 19.43 11.03 -4.01
N PHE A 35 19.00 9.88 -4.54
CA PHE A 35 19.23 8.59 -3.88
C PHE A 35 20.69 8.15 -3.95
N SER A 36 21.40 8.42 -5.04
CA SER A 36 22.81 8.03 -5.21
C SER A 36 23.76 8.81 -4.31
N LYS A 37 23.52 10.10 -4.15
CA LYS A 37 24.36 11.02 -3.38
C LYS A 37 24.41 10.69 -1.89
N TYR A 38 23.37 10.02 -1.37
CA TYR A 38 23.20 9.75 0.06
C TYR A 38 23.22 8.26 0.39
N SER A 39 23.92 7.45 -0.39
CA SER A 39 23.86 5.99 -0.31
C SER A 39 24.53 5.38 0.92
N SER A 40 25.45 6.08 1.61
CA SER A 40 26.31 5.43 2.58
C SER A 40 26.01 5.67 4.07
N ASP A 41 25.41 6.79 4.49
CA ASP A 41 25.35 7.12 5.92
C ASP A 41 24.01 7.66 6.41
N ASN A 42 22.91 7.38 5.73
CA ASN A 42 21.69 8.13 5.99
C ASN A 42 20.68 7.36 6.80
N THR A 43 20.51 7.76 8.06
CA THR A 43 19.43 7.34 8.97
C THR A 43 18.13 8.11 8.74
N ASN A 44 18.05 8.98 7.72
CA ASN A 44 16.87 9.77 7.44
C ASN A 44 15.78 8.90 6.76
N SER A 45 14.62 8.83 7.39
CA SER A 45 13.47 8.04 6.93
C SER A 45 12.92 8.44 5.55
N ILE A 46 13.28 9.61 5.03
CA ILE A 46 12.91 10.04 3.68
C ILE A 46 13.39 9.07 2.60
N TYR A 47 14.55 8.43 2.83
CA TYR A 47 15.12 7.43 1.91
C TYR A 47 14.45 6.06 1.96
N SER A 48 13.52 5.87 2.88
CA SER A 48 12.71 4.65 2.98
C SER A 48 11.38 4.74 2.24
N THR A 49 11.03 5.94 1.75
CA THR A 49 9.77 6.19 1.06
C THR A 49 10.01 6.21 -0.45
N PRO A 50 9.19 5.51 -1.27
CA PRO A 50 9.30 5.60 -2.70
C PRO A 50 9.00 7.02 -3.19
N PHE A 51 9.83 7.51 -4.10
CA PHE A 51 9.54 8.74 -4.83
C PHE A 51 8.85 8.42 -6.14
N THR A 52 7.96 9.30 -6.56
CA THR A 52 7.30 9.18 -7.86
C THR A 52 8.33 9.34 -8.98
N LYS A 53 8.35 8.41 -9.92
CA LYS A 53 9.10 8.50 -11.18
C LYS A 53 8.10 8.39 -12.33
N TYR A 54 8.50 8.85 -13.50
CA TYR A 54 7.62 8.85 -14.67
C TYR A 54 8.30 8.07 -15.80
N GLU A 55 7.75 6.92 -16.14
CA GLU A 55 8.23 6.10 -17.25
C GLU A 55 7.09 5.82 -18.23
N VAL A 56 7.41 5.79 -19.52
CA VAL A 56 6.46 5.44 -20.57
C VAL A 56 5.99 3.99 -20.36
N GLY A 57 4.69 3.78 -20.42
CA GLY A 57 4.07 2.47 -20.18
C GLY A 57 3.53 2.29 -18.77
N ASN A 58 3.98 3.10 -17.80
CA ASN A 58 3.51 3.04 -16.41
C ASN A 58 2.42 4.07 -16.13
N SER A 59 1.75 3.92 -14.98
CA SER A 59 0.76 4.85 -14.47
C SER A 59 1.42 6.08 -13.82
N LEU A 60 0.67 7.18 -13.67
CA LEU A 60 1.08 8.34 -12.88
C LEU A 60 1.15 8.05 -11.38
N SER A 61 0.44 7.03 -10.92
CA SER A 61 0.36 6.56 -9.53
C SER A 61 1.22 5.31 -9.27
N ALA A 62 2.14 5.01 -10.18
CA ALA A 62 3.06 3.87 -10.06
C ALA A 62 4.00 4.03 -8.86
N ILE A 63 4.18 2.96 -8.11
CA ILE A 63 5.08 2.86 -6.96
C ILE A 63 6.42 2.32 -7.45
N TYR A 64 7.49 3.08 -7.21
CA TYR A 64 8.83 2.71 -7.66
C TYR A 64 9.73 2.25 -6.51
N GLY A 65 10.54 1.24 -6.77
CA GLY A 65 11.54 0.71 -5.86
C GLY A 65 12.31 -0.43 -6.52
N MET A 66 13.22 -1.05 -5.78
CA MET A 66 13.86 -2.28 -6.25
C MET A 66 13.00 -3.49 -5.90
N GLU A 67 12.98 -4.47 -6.80
CA GLU A 67 12.39 -5.76 -6.47
C GLU A 67 13.25 -6.49 -5.44
N SER A 68 12.63 -7.04 -4.41
CA SER A 68 13.30 -7.78 -3.34
C SER A 68 13.18 -9.28 -3.56
N TYR A 69 14.27 -9.99 -3.44
CA TYR A 69 14.28 -11.46 -3.37
C TYR A 69 13.95 -11.96 -1.95
N GLY A 70 13.95 -11.05 -0.97
CA GLY A 70 13.75 -11.35 0.45
C GLY A 70 15.01 -11.15 1.28
N ILE A 71 14.97 -11.68 2.50
CA ILE A 71 16.10 -11.62 3.43
C ILE A 71 16.94 -12.89 3.26
N ASP A 72 18.24 -12.73 3.06
CA ASP A 72 19.16 -13.87 2.99
C ASP A 72 19.22 -14.59 4.36
N PRO A 73 18.86 -15.88 4.40
CA PRO A 73 18.94 -16.66 5.64
C PRO A 73 20.36 -16.77 6.21
N ALA A 74 21.38 -16.64 5.39
CA ALA A 74 22.77 -16.78 5.83
C ALA A 74 23.31 -15.52 6.54
N THR A 75 22.98 -14.33 6.01
CA THR A 75 23.55 -13.05 6.48
C THR A 75 22.54 -12.18 7.22
N GLY A 76 21.24 -12.31 6.92
CA GLY A 76 20.19 -11.44 7.42
C GLY A 76 20.06 -10.12 6.67
N ASP A 77 20.77 -9.97 5.56
CA ASP A 77 20.69 -8.80 4.69
C ASP A 77 19.62 -8.99 3.62
N GLU A 78 19.11 -7.89 3.09
CA GLU A 78 18.15 -7.92 1.99
C GLU A 78 18.84 -8.15 0.65
N LEU A 79 18.30 -9.08 -0.13
CA LEU A 79 18.70 -9.35 -1.49
C LEU A 79 17.77 -8.61 -2.46
N TYR A 80 18.35 -7.91 -3.42
CA TYR A 80 17.63 -7.14 -4.44
C TYR A 80 17.79 -7.78 -5.80
N ILE A 81 16.76 -7.67 -6.63
CA ILE A 81 16.76 -8.10 -8.03
C ILE A 81 16.90 -6.86 -8.90
N LYS A 82 17.92 -6.84 -9.74
CA LYS A 82 18.11 -5.76 -10.72
C LYS A 82 17.16 -5.92 -11.90
N ARG A 83 17.07 -4.89 -12.74
CA ARG A 83 16.26 -4.91 -13.97
C ARG A 83 16.67 -6.03 -14.95
N ASP A 84 17.92 -6.47 -14.91
CA ASP A 84 18.45 -7.59 -15.71
C ASP A 84 18.19 -8.99 -15.11
N GLY A 85 17.52 -9.05 -13.95
CA GLY A 85 17.22 -10.27 -13.20
C GLY A 85 18.36 -10.78 -12.32
N THR A 86 19.51 -10.11 -12.28
CA THR A 86 20.62 -10.51 -11.39
C THR A 86 20.37 -10.08 -9.95
N VAL A 87 20.83 -10.91 -9.00
CA VAL A 87 20.67 -10.68 -7.57
C VAL A 87 21.87 -9.93 -7.01
N THR A 88 21.63 -8.97 -6.13
CA THR A 88 22.65 -8.15 -5.47
C THR A 88 22.25 -7.79 -4.05
N TYR A 89 23.24 -7.53 -3.20
CA TYR A 89 23.04 -6.93 -1.87
C TYR A 89 22.99 -5.40 -1.90
N THR A 90 23.35 -4.79 -3.04
CA THR A 90 23.43 -3.33 -3.15
C THR A 90 22.18 -2.76 -3.78
N TRP A 91 21.46 -1.93 -3.04
CA TRP A 91 20.34 -1.15 -3.55
C TRP A 91 20.84 -0.02 -4.46
N SER A 92 20.17 0.20 -5.58
CA SER A 92 20.52 1.26 -6.53
C SER A 92 19.27 1.95 -7.06
N SER A 93 19.29 3.28 -7.10
CA SER A 93 18.16 4.07 -7.64
C SER A 93 17.99 3.86 -9.15
N ALA A 94 19.06 3.58 -9.88
CA ALA A 94 19.02 3.29 -11.32
C ALA A 94 18.33 1.97 -11.65
N GLU A 95 18.31 1.03 -10.69
CA GLU A 95 17.69 -0.28 -10.83
C GLU A 95 16.24 -0.33 -10.33
N GLN A 96 15.69 0.81 -9.89
CA GLN A 96 14.28 0.89 -9.51
C GLN A 96 13.37 0.61 -10.69
N GLN A 97 12.29 -0.11 -10.41
CA GLN A 97 11.24 -0.45 -11.37
C GLN A 97 9.86 -0.22 -10.77
N CYS A 98 8.83 -0.28 -11.61
CA CYS A 98 7.45 -0.20 -11.14
C CYS A 98 7.10 -1.46 -10.35
N LEU A 99 6.87 -1.32 -9.05
CA LEU A 99 6.52 -2.41 -8.14
C LEU A 99 5.01 -2.59 -7.99
N GLY A 100 4.25 -1.58 -8.36
CA GLY A 100 2.81 -1.58 -8.24
C GLY A 100 2.18 -0.25 -8.64
N ASP A 101 0.86 -0.18 -8.51
CA ASP A 101 0.06 1.00 -8.84
C ASP A 101 -0.91 1.28 -7.70
N SER A 102 -0.93 2.52 -7.19
CA SER A 102 -1.85 2.89 -6.12
C SER A 102 -3.26 3.18 -6.62
N ASP A 103 -3.46 3.37 -7.92
CA ASP A 103 -4.80 3.50 -8.49
C ASP A 103 -5.51 2.13 -8.54
N PRO A 104 -6.75 2.05 -8.03
CA PRO A 104 -7.51 0.81 -8.13
C PRO A 104 -7.92 0.53 -9.58
N LYS A 105 -7.80 -0.71 -10.00
CA LYS A 105 -8.29 -1.16 -11.32
C LYS A 105 -9.81 -1.08 -11.44
N MET A 106 -10.49 -1.31 -10.32
CA MET A 106 -11.94 -1.24 -10.22
C MET A 106 -12.34 -0.52 -8.93
N SER A 107 -13.35 0.34 -9.02
CA SER A 107 -13.96 0.98 -7.87
C SER A 107 -15.44 1.20 -8.10
N GLY A 108 -16.20 1.35 -7.04
CA GLY A 108 -17.62 1.61 -7.18
C GLY A 108 -18.35 1.63 -5.85
N THR A 109 -19.65 1.70 -5.96
CA THR A 109 -20.56 1.63 -4.83
C THR A 109 -21.64 0.59 -5.09
N CYS A 110 -22.06 -0.11 -4.06
CA CYS A 110 -23.25 -0.95 -4.10
C CYS A 110 -24.09 -0.70 -2.85
N GLY A 111 -25.37 -0.99 -2.97
CA GLY A 111 -26.24 -0.83 -1.84
C GLY A 111 -27.57 -1.55 -2.03
N LEU A 112 -28.27 -1.66 -0.93
CA LEU A 112 -29.59 -2.25 -0.90
C LEU A 112 -30.58 -1.33 -0.18
N ASN A 113 -31.80 -1.36 -0.64
CA ASN A 113 -32.96 -0.81 0.05
C ASN A 113 -34.00 -1.92 0.14
N LEU A 114 -34.36 -2.26 1.38
CA LEU A 114 -35.34 -3.28 1.70
C LEU A 114 -36.50 -2.64 2.46
N ARG A 115 -37.69 -2.79 1.97
CA ARG A 115 -38.91 -2.38 2.67
C ARG A 115 -39.78 -3.60 2.94
N TRP A 116 -40.11 -3.79 4.18
CA TRP A 116 -41.03 -4.83 4.61
C TRP A 116 -42.12 -4.24 5.55
N LYS A 117 -43.34 -4.16 5.04
CA LYS A 117 -44.44 -3.48 5.77
C LYS A 117 -44.03 -2.04 6.15
N ASN A 118 -43.86 -1.80 7.44
CA ASN A 118 -43.46 -0.52 8.02
C ASN A 118 -41.96 -0.42 8.33
N LEU A 119 -41.19 -1.46 8.05
CA LEU A 119 -39.74 -1.49 8.27
C LEU A 119 -39.04 -1.14 6.97
N THR A 120 -38.09 -0.21 7.03
CA THR A 120 -37.22 0.16 5.92
C THR A 120 -35.77 -0.01 6.36
N LEU A 121 -35.00 -0.73 5.57
CA LEU A 121 -33.56 -0.91 5.74
C LEU A 121 -32.85 -0.35 4.51
N TYR A 122 -31.92 0.55 4.72
CA TYR A 122 -31.04 1.07 3.68
C TYR A 122 -29.59 0.86 4.07
N SER A 123 -28.76 0.37 3.14
CA SER A 123 -27.34 0.17 3.38
C SER A 123 -26.53 0.41 2.11
N THR A 124 -25.38 1.08 2.26
CA THR A 124 -24.45 1.34 1.14
C THR A 124 -23.03 0.97 1.51
N PHE A 125 -22.34 0.45 0.50
CA PHE A 125 -20.94 0.07 0.56
C PHE A 125 -20.20 0.70 -0.62
N SER A 126 -18.96 1.07 -0.40
CA SER A 126 -18.02 1.39 -1.49
C SER A 126 -16.90 0.37 -1.51
N TYR A 127 -16.39 0.08 -2.69
CA TYR A 127 -15.31 -0.86 -2.87
C TYR A 127 -14.23 -0.29 -3.80
N ARG A 128 -12.99 -0.70 -3.51
CA ARG A 128 -11.82 -0.47 -4.34
C ARG A 128 -11.09 -1.80 -4.50
N TRP A 129 -10.66 -2.12 -5.71
CA TRP A 129 -10.04 -3.40 -6.01
C TRP A 129 -8.88 -3.28 -6.98
N GLY A 130 -7.80 -4.01 -6.72
CA GLY A 130 -6.65 -4.12 -7.62
C GLY A 130 -5.69 -2.93 -7.56
N GLY A 131 -5.82 -2.03 -6.57
CA GLY A 131 -4.79 -1.06 -6.20
C GLY A 131 -3.76 -1.70 -5.29
N GLN A 132 -2.60 -1.06 -5.16
CA GLN A 132 -1.52 -1.47 -4.26
C GLN A 132 -1.08 -0.27 -3.43
N ALA A 133 -0.55 -0.53 -2.24
CA ALA A 133 -0.05 0.51 -1.35
C ALA A 133 1.33 0.16 -0.83
N TYR A 134 2.19 1.16 -0.72
CA TYR A 134 3.45 1.04 -0.01
C TYR A 134 3.23 1.27 1.48
N ILE A 135 3.53 0.26 2.30
CA ILE A 135 3.19 0.24 3.72
C ILE A 135 4.33 0.82 4.56
N ASN A 136 4.34 2.13 4.72
CA ASN A 136 5.33 2.85 5.53
C ASN A 136 5.40 2.37 6.99
N THR A 137 4.30 1.84 7.54
CA THR A 137 4.28 1.29 8.90
C THR A 137 5.19 0.07 9.03
N LEU A 138 5.24 -0.81 8.03
CA LEU A 138 6.15 -1.97 8.03
C LEU A 138 7.61 -1.52 7.95
N VAL A 139 7.89 -0.50 7.15
CA VAL A 139 9.23 0.10 7.06
C VAL A 139 9.64 0.71 8.40
N ALA A 140 8.74 1.41 9.07
CA ALA A 140 8.99 1.98 10.38
C ALA A 140 9.25 0.89 11.44
N VAL A 141 8.55 -0.24 11.38
CA VAL A 141 8.81 -1.41 12.24
C VAL A 141 10.22 -1.96 12.01
N GLU A 142 10.67 -2.05 10.76
CA GLU A 142 12.02 -2.53 10.45
C GLU A 142 13.11 -1.55 10.89
N ASN A 143 12.89 -0.25 10.70
CA ASN A 143 13.86 0.81 10.99
C ASN A 143 13.87 1.28 12.46
N VAL A 144 13.01 0.75 13.32
CA VAL A 144 12.85 1.25 14.68
C VAL A 144 14.17 1.18 15.47
N ASN A 145 14.51 2.27 16.14
CA ASN A 145 15.60 2.30 17.11
C ASN A 145 15.08 1.85 18.48
N LEU A 146 15.32 0.60 18.82
CA LEU A 146 14.88 -0.02 20.09
C LEU A 146 15.59 0.54 21.33
N GLU A 147 16.67 1.31 21.18
CA GLU A 147 17.32 1.99 22.31
C GLU A 147 16.51 3.21 22.79
N LYS A 148 15.76 3.81 21.85
CA LYS A 148 15.00 5.04 22.11
C LYS A 148 13.50 4.84 22.19
N TYR A 149 12.97 3.82 21.50
CA TYR A 149 11.55 3.65 21.30
C TYR A 149 11.11 2.21 21.55
N SER A 150 9.90 2.03 22.05
CA SER A 150 9.25 0.72 22.11
C SER A 150 8.99 0.21 20.70
N GLY A 151 9.24 -1.07 20.46
CA GLY A 151 9.08 -1.71 19.16
C GLY A 151 7.80 -2.55 19.05
N ASP A 152 7.38 -2.80 17.83
CA ASP A 152 6.32 -3.73 17.50
C ASP A 152 6.75 -5.17 17.80
N ARG A 153 5.80 -6.04 18.23
CA ARG A 153 6.06 -7.45 18.52
C ARG A 153 6.70 -8.21 17.35
N ARG A 154 6.37 -7.84 16.11
CA ARG A 154 6.94 -8.43 14.90
C ARG A 154 8.46 -8.34 14.83
N ILE A 155 9.06 -7.36 15.48
CA ILE A 155 10.53 -7.25 15.59
C ILE A 155 11.12 -8.46 16.33
N LEU A 156 10.37 -9.04 17.25
CA LEU A 156 10.83 -10.20 18.02
C LEU A 156 10.58 -11.52 17.29
N THR A 157 9.54 -11.60 16.48
CA THR A 157 9.13 -12.85 15.81
C THR A 157 9.67 -12.98 14.40
N ASP A 158 9.67 -11.87 13.63
CA ASP A 158 9.81 -11.90 12.19
C ASP A 158 11.18 -11.38 11.70
N ARG A 159 12.01 -10.94 12.66
CA ARG A 159 13.37 -10.44 12.36
C ARG A 159 14.40 -11.56 12.37
N TRP A 160 15.31 -11.52 11.42
CA TRP A 160 16.47 -12.40 11.35
C TRP A 160 17.37 -12.23 12.58
N LYS A 161 17.78 -13.34 13.20
CA LYS A 161 18.59 -13.39 14.42
C LYS A 161 19.88 -14.18 14.24
N GLN A 162 19.81 -15.30 13.52
CA GLN A 162 20.92 -16.21 13.30
C GLN A 162 20.87 -16.86 11.93
N ALA A 163 22.01 -17.36 11.48
CA ALA A 163 22.11 -18.06 10.20
C ALA A 163 21.15 -19.26 10.13
N GLY A 164 20.39 -19.30 9.05
CA GLY A 164 19.34 -20.29 8.79
C GLY A 164 17.91 -19.81 9.10
N ASP A 165 17.74 -18.64 9.73
CA ASP A 165 16.42 -18.07 9.98
C ASP A 165 15.76 -17.62 8.67
N GLN A 166 14.52 -18.04 8.47
CA GLN A 166 13.66 -17.48 7.43
C GLN A 166 12.89 -16.30 7.99
N ALA A 167 13.34 -15.10 7.68
CA ALA A 167 12.82 -13.87 8.25
C ALA A 167 12.19 -12.96 7.20
N THR A 168 11.22 -12.15 7.60
CA THR A 168 10.63 -11.11 6.77
C THR A 168 11.24 -9.74 7.02
N LEU A 169 11.89 -9.55 8.17
CA LEU A 169 12.60 -8.34 8.54
C LEU A 169 14.11 -8.62 8.61
N LYS A 170 14.92 -7.69 8.07
CA LYS A 170 16.38 -7.81 8.02
C LYS A 170 17.02 -7.84 9.41
N SER A 171 18.28 -8.25 9.47
CA SER A 171 19.09 -8.26 10.68
C SER A 171 19.17 -6.86 11.32
N ILE A 172 19.22 -6.81 12.65
CA ILE A 172 19.42 -5.57 13.41
C ILE A 172 20.89 -5.09 13.43
N LYS A 173 21.82 -5.92 12.93
CA LYS A 173 23.26 -5.62 12.96
C LYS A 173 23.60 -4.34 12.22
N ASP A 174 22.90 -4.07 11.15
CA ASP A 174 23.13 -2.89 10.35
C ASP A 174 22.12 -1.80 10.69
N ARG A 175 22.50 -0.95 11.65
CA ARG A 175 21.74 0.24 12.06
C ARG A 175 22.17 1.50 11.31
N THR A 176 23.15 1.40 10.44
CA THR A 176 23.72 2.55 9.71
C THR A 176 22.87 2.97 8.54
N TYR A 177 21.99 2.09 8.06
CA TYR A 177 21.12 2.37 6.90
C TYR A 177 19.65 2.24 7.25
N VAL A 178 18.87 3.17 6.73
CA VAL A 178 17.41 2.98 6.66
C VAL A 178 17.09 2.01 5.53
N THR A 179 16.06 1.23 5.73
CA THR A 179 15.51 0.34 4.69
C THR A 179 15.09 1.16 3.49
N ARG A 180 15.51 0.74 2.32
CA ARG A 180 15.20 1.39 1.04
C ARG A 180 13.86 0.92 0.48
N PRO A 181 13.25 1.69 -0.46
CA PRO A 181 12.01 1.27 -1.10
C PRO A 181 12.17 -0.04 -1.88
N THR A 182 11.42 -1.07 -1.47
CA THR A 182 11.42 -2.39 -2.11
C THR A 182 10.03 -3.00 -2.18
N SER A 183 9.88 -4.04 -3.00
CA SER A 183 8.62 -4.76 -3.18
C SER A 183 8.10 -5.42 -1.90
N ARG A 184 8.95 -5.69 -0.89
CA ARG A 184 8.52 -6.28 0.40
C ARG A 184 7.44 -5.44 1.12
N PHE A 185 7.43 -4.14 0.87
CA PHE A 185 6.51 -3.20 1.52
C PHE A 185 5.34 -2.80 0.63
N VAL A 186 5.23 -3.35 -0.57
CA VAL A 186 4.09 -3.15 -1.46
C VAL A 186 3.09 -4.26 -1.21
N GLN A 187 1.85 -3.88 -0.88
CA GLN A 187 0.76 -4.81 -0.61
C GLN A 187 -0.49 -4.42 -1.38
N ASP A 188 -1.36 -5.38 -1.63
CA ASP A 188 -2.65 -5.11 -2.26
C ASP A 188 -3.54 -4.26 -1.34
N ASP A 189 -4.13 -3.21 -1.90
CA ASP A 189 -5.10 -2.32 -1.24
C ASP A 189 -6.50 -2.59 -1.77
N ASN A 190 -7.03 -3.74 -1.40
CA ASN A 190 -8.41 -4.11 -1.69
C ASN A 190 -9.29 -3.73 -0.51
N THR A 191 -10.18 -2.76 -0.69
CA THR A 191 -11.02 -2.25 0.40
C THR A 191 -12.50 -2.38 0.10
N LEU A 192 -13.25 -2.78 1.10
CA LEU A 192 -14.71 -2.71 1.16
C LEU A 192 -15.09 -1.83 2.36
N THR A 193 -15.66 -0.67 2.08
CA THR A 193 -16.04 0.29 3.11
C THR A 193 -17.55 0.30 3.29
N PHE A 194 -17.99 0.14 4.52
CA PHE A 194 -19.39 0.32 4.90
C PHE A 194 -19.66 1.82 5.09
N ASN A 195 -20.46 2.42 4.21
CA ASN A 195 -20.67 3.86 4.20
C ASN A 195 -21.84 4.31 5.04
N SER A 196 -22.97 3.62 4.92
CA SER A 196 -24.18 4.02 5.63
C SER A 196 -25.09 2.83 5.94
N PHE A 197 -25.76 2.96 7.05
CA PHE A 197 -26.83 2.06 7.47
C PHE A 197 -27.97 2.90 8.05
N SER A 198 -29.16 2.66 7.60
CA SER A 198 -30.38 3.28 8.14
C SER A 198 -31.44 2.22 8.32
N LEU A 199 -31.99 2.18 9.52
CA LEU A 199 -33.14 1.34 9.86
C LEU A 199 -34.26 2.26 10.29
N GLY A 200 -35.35 2.28 9.53
CA GLY A 200 -36.53 3.07 9.81
C GLY A 200 -37.73 2.17 10.10
N TYR A 201 -38.58 2.60 11.02
CA TYR A 201 -39.84 1.95 11.28
C TYR A 201 -40.96 2.99 11.34
N ASP A 202 -41.94 2.89 10.45
CA ASP A 202 -43.10 3.75 10.40
C ASP A 202 -44.13 3.29 11.43
N LEU A 203 -44.31 4.08 12.49
CA LEU A 203 -45.29 3.80 13.52
C LEU A 203 -46.70 3.91 12.98
N ASN A 204 -47.58 2.97 13.36
CA ASN A 204 -48.99 3.02 12.97
C ASN A 204 -49.67 4.27 13.61
N ARG A 205 -50.41 5.04 12.80
CA ARG A 205 -51.14 6.24 13.24
C ARG A 205 -51.97 6.00 14.49
N GLN A 206 -52.60 4.84 14.64
CA GLN A 206 -53.42 4.48 15.80
C GLN A 206 -52.61 4.36 17.10
N LEU A 207 -51.33 3.96 17.01
CA LEU A 207 -50.43 3.91 18.16
C LEU A 207 -49.95 5.30 18.56
N VAL A 208 -49.67 6.16 17.59
CA VAL A 208 -49.22 7.54 17.83
C VAL A 208 -50.35 8.36 18.45
N GLN A 209 -51.60 8.19 17.99
CA GLN A 209 -52.79 8.88 18.56
C GLN A 209 -53.15 8.44 19.98
N ARG A 210 -52.62 7.28 20.44
CA ARG A 210 -52.84 6.82 21.84
C ARG A 210 -51.82 7.41 22.80
N TRP A 211 -50.71 7.95 22.29
CA TRP A 211 -49.63 8.48 23.11
C TRP A 211 -49.51 10.01 23.08
N GLY A 212 -50.29 10.66 22.29
CA GLY A 212 -50.46 12.10 22.21
C GLY A 212 -51.89 12.52 22.49
#